data_575e10b6aaa3b5275cb5f349f68acfd2
#
_entry.id   575e10b6aaa3b5275cb5f349f68acfd2
#
_cell.length_a   1.000
_cell.length_b   1.000
_cell.length_c   1.000
_cell.angle_alpha   90.00
_cell.angle_beta   90.00
_cell.angle_gamma   90.00
#
_symmetry.space_group_name_H-M   'P 1'
#
loop_
_entity.id
_entity.type
_entity.pdbx_description
1 polymer ?
#
loop_
_entity_poly.entity_id
_entity_poly.type
_entity_poly.pdbx_seq_one_letter_code
_entity_poly.pdbx_strand_id
1 'polypeptide(L)'
;MKDIRYAIFDMDGTLLDSMHIWDTAAGAFLMMRGIVPKEFDLFRKQGYKTGISYMIEEYKLNLSFEEVLDGLQEILWFYYSNIAPIKPGVKDFLNALRENGTRMIVATATERKMARKALERNEILEFFDEVYSMHELGIHKNDPATFDFLAKKMKAEGEIYVFEDALYAVKSAKEYGCKVIGIEDYSNEDDREEIKKIADFYAENYEQIKEYFEI
;
A
#
# COMPACT_ATOMS: atom_id res chain seq x y z
N MET A 1 10.15 -10.23 23.80
CA MET A 1 10.07 -10.04 22.32
C MET A 1 9.22 -11.13 21.71
N LYS A 2 8.19 -10.79 20.97
CA LYS A 2 7.39 -11.78 20.21
C LYS A 2 8.22 -12.25 19.01
N ASP A 3 8.31 -13.57 18.80
CA ASP A 3 9.07 -14.17 17.68
C ASP A 3 8.28 -13.99 16.37
N ILE A 4 8.67 -13.01 15.54
CA ILE A 4 8.09 -12.77 14.21
C ILE A 4 9.03 -13.39 13.18
N ARG A 5 8.68 -14.57 12.64
CA ARG A 5 9.50 -15.23 11.62
C ARG A 5 9.17 -14.78 10.20
N TYR A 6 7.90 -14.46 9.93
CA TYR A 6 7.41 -14.11 8.61
C TYR A 6 6.53 -12.89 8.69
N ALA A 7 6.82 -11.88 7.86
CA ALA A 7 6.05 -10.66 7.80
C ALA A 7 5.74 -10.28 6.33
N ILE A 8 4.48 -9.94 6.07
CA ILE A 8 3.99 -9.40 4.82
C ILE A 8 3.59 -7.96 5.08
N PHE A 9 4.15 -7.04 4.32
CA PHE A 9 3.83 -5.63 4.42
C PHE A 9 3.05 -5.17 3.20
N ASP A 10 1.96 -4.47 3.40
CA ASP A 10 1.49 -3.54 2.39
C ASP A 10 2.48 -2.37 2.26
N MET A 11 2.36 -1.60 1.18
CA MET A 11 3.25 -0.47 0.91
C MET A 11 2.56 0.87 1.14
N ASP A 12 1.49 1.14 0.40
CA ASP A 12 0.83 2.44 0.34
C ASP A 12 -0.14 2.63 1.51
N GLY A 13 0.09 3.64 2.37
CA GLY A 13 -0.67 3.79 3.61
C GLY A 13 -0.10 2.95 4.78
N THR A 14 0.75 1.99 4.50
CA THR A 14 1.41 1.13 5.49
C THR A 14 2.89 1.51 5.69
N LEU A 15 3.76 1.21 4.74
CA LEU A 15 5.19 1.60 4.80
C LEU A 15 5.40 3.06 4.37
N LEU A 16 4.65 3.49 3.35
CA LEU A 16 4.75 4.82 2.77
C LEU A 16 3.54 5.69 3.17
N ASP A 17 3.79 6.95 3.44
CA ASP A 17 2.78 8.00 3.53
C ASP A 17 2.49 8.51 2.12
N SER A 18 1.77 7.71 1.33
CA SER A 18 1.61 7.90 -0.11
C SER A 18 0.17 8.00 -0.60
N MET A 19 -0.82 7.73 0.25
CA MET A 19 -2.21 7.64 -0.21
C MET A 19 -2.75 8.95 -0.82
N HIS A 20 -2.22 10.11 -0.43
CA HIS A 20 -2.64 11.41 -0.98
C HIS A 20 -2.36 11.57 -2.48
N ILE A 21 -1.46 10.79 -3.08
CA ILE A 21 -1.26 10.84 -4.53
C ILE A 21 -2.49 10.35 -5.29
N TRP A 22 -3.20 9.37 -4.75
CA TRP A 22 -4.42 8.83 -5.35
C TRP A 22 -5.60 9.82 -5.30
N ASP A 23 -5.58 10.74 -4.32
CA ASP A 23 -6.53 11.85 -4.26
C ASP A 23 -6.14 12.97 -5.25
N THR A 24 -4.86 13.22 -5.47
CA THR A 24 -4.37 14.42 -6.17
C THR A 24 -3.92 14.20 -7.60
N ALA A 25 -3.63 12.97 -8.03
CA ALA A 25 -3.09 12.69 -9.37
C ALA A 25 -4.01 13.15 -10.50
N ALA A 26 -5.33 12.96 -10.37
CA ALA A 26 -6.31 13.43 -11.35
C ALA A 26 -6.27 14.96 -11.48
N GLY A 27 -6.26 15.66 -10.34
CA GLY A 27 -6.17 17.12 -10.32
C GLY A 27 -4.86 17.63 -10.91
N ALA A 28 -3.73 17.00 -10.58
CA ALA A 28 -2.43 17.34 -11.16
C ALA A 28 -2.42 17.17 -12.68
N PHE A 29 -2.96 16.06 -13.19
CA PHE A 29 -3.08 15.80 -14.63
C PHE A 29 -3.87 16.89 -15.36
N LEU A 30 -4.99 17.34 -14.78
CA LEU A 30 -5.83 18.41 -15.33
C LEU A 30 -5.11 19.77 -15.26
N MET A 31 -4.52 20.11 -14.12
CA MET A 31 -3.81 21.37 -13.93
C MET A 31 -2.62 21.53 -14.89
N MET A 32 -1.87 20.47 -15.17
CA MET A 32 -0.80 20.46 -16.18
C MET A 32 -1.29 20.82 -17.59
N ARG A 33 -2.60 20.69 -17.85
CA ARG A 33 -3.29 21.05 -19.11
C ARG A 33 -4.05 22.38 -19.02
N GLY A 34 -3.86 23.13 -17.93
CA GLY A 34 -4.55 24.42 -17.72
C GLY A 34 -6.02 24.29 -17.35
N ILE A 35 -6.46 23.10 -16.93
CA ILE A 35 -7.84 22.81 -16.53
C ILE A 35 -7.91 22.84 -14.99
N VAL A 36 -8.83 23.62 -14.44
CA VAL A 36 -9.09 23.65 -12.98
C VAL A 36 -9.98 22.46 -12.62
N PRO A 37 -9.52 21.54 -11.77
CA PRO A 37 -10.31 20.39 -11.35
C PRO A 37 -11.49 20.85 -10.46
N LYS A 38 -12.65 20.22 -10.62
CA LYS A 38 -13.83 20.45 -9.78
C LYS A 38 -13.73 19.71 -8.43
N GLU A 39 -13.03 18.58 -8.43
CA GLU A 39 -12.76 17.74 -7.26
C GLU A 39 -11.37 17.11 -7.38
N PHE A 40 -10.75 16.79 -6.24
CA PHE A 40 -9.40 16.22 -6.21
C PHE A 40 -9.39 14.73 -5.88
N ASP A 41 -10.38 14.23 -5.13
CA ASP A 41 -10.45 12.85 -4.64
C ASP A 41 -11.21 11.89 -5.57
N LEU A 42 -11.16 12.16 -6.88
CA LEU A 42 -11.93 11.47 -7.90
C LEU A 42 -11.68 9.94 -7.91
N PHE A 43 -10.41 9.53 -7.82
CA PHE A 43 -10.07 8.12 -7.92
C PHE A 43 -10.47 7.33 -6.68
N ARG A 44 -10.44 7.95 -5.50
CA ARG A 44 -10.94 7.35 -4.27
C ARG A 44 -12.45 7.11 -4.33
N LYS A 45 -13.21 8.09 -4.85
CA LYS A 45 -14.68 8.00 -4.95
C LYS A 45 -15.17 7.03 -6.01
N GLN A 46 -14.53 7.00 -7.18
CA GLN A 46 -15.04 6.29 -8.35
C GLN A 46 -14.19 5.10 -8.80
N GLY A 47 -13.00 4.91 -8.19
CA GLY A 47 -12.00 3.96 -8.65
C GLY A 47 -11.27 4.46 -9.92
N TYR A 48 -10.10 3.89 -10.17
CA TYR A 48 -9.15 4.41 -11.15
C TYR A 48 -9.69 4.42 -12.58
N LYS A 49 -10.22 3.28 -13.07
CA LYS A 49 -10.72 3.17 -14.45
C LYS A 49 -11.96 4.03 -14.70
N THR A 50 -12.92 4.00 -13.77
CA THR A 50 -14.15 4.80 -13.88
C THR A 50 -13.83 6.29 -13.79
N GLY A 51 -12.91 6.67 -12.91
CA GLY A 51 -12.45 8.04 -12.75
C GLY A 51 -11.79 8.60 -14.02
N ILE A 52 -11.00 7.79 -14.75
CA ILE A 52 -10.43 8.21 -16.04
C ILE A 52 -11.55 8.50 -17.07
N SER A 53 -12.51 7.59 -17.21
CA SER A 53 -13.65 7.79 -18.13
C SER A 53 -14.44 9.05 -17.77
N TYR A 54 -14.72 9.24 -16.48
CA TYR A 54 -15.37 10.46 -15.99
C TYR A 54 -14.57 11.73 -16.32
N MET A 55 -13.24 11.71 -16.13
CA MET A 55 -12.39 12.87 -16.46
C MET A 55 -12.51 13.24 -17.94
N ILE A 56 -12.46 12.25 -18.83
CA ILE A 56 -12.56 12.48 -20.29
C ILE A 56 -13.89 13.16 -20.63
N GLU A 57 -14.99 12.65 -20.11
CA GLU A 57 -16.33 13.15 -20.38
C GLU A 57 -16.58 14.53 -19.75
N GLU A 58 -16.32 14.67 -18.45
CA GLU A 58 -16.63 15.86 -17.64
C GLU A 58 -15.82 17.08 -18.07
N TYR A 59 -14.52 16.88 -18.35
CA TYR A 59 -13.62 17.96 -18.77
C TYR A 59 -13.47 18.05 -20.29
N LYS A 60 -14.22 17.23 -21.06
CA LYS A 60 -14.19 17.20 -22.52
C LYS A 60 -12.77 17.10 -23.07
N LEU A 61 -11.99 16.20 -22.49
CA LEU A 61 -10.62 16.00 -22.91
C LEU A 61 -10.59 15.41 -24.33
N ASN A 62 -9.82 16.03 -25.22
CA ASN A 62 -9.60 15.47 -26.57
C ASN A 62 -8.43 14.45 -26.48
N LEU A 63 -8.60 13.44 -25.65
CA LEU A 63 -7.62 12.38 -25.34
C LEU A 63 -8.35 11.04 -25.26
N SER A 64 -7.69 9.97 -25.70
CA SER A 64 -8.14 8.61 -25.47
C SER A 64 -7.98 8.20 -24.01
N PHE A 65 -8.60 7.09 -23.62
CA PHE A 65 -8.44 6.51 -22.29
C PHE A 65 -6.96 6.17 -22.00
N GLU A 66 -6.28 5.60 -22.99
CA GLU A 66 -4.86 5.22 -22.92
C GLU A 66 -3.95 6.43 -22.72
N GLU A 67 -4.20 7.53 -23.46
CA GLU A 67 -3.41 8.76 -23.30
C GLU A 67 -3.57 9.41 -21.91
N VAL A 68 -4.77 9.35 -21.34
CA VAL A 68 -5.01 9.80 -19.96
C VAL A 68 -4.34 8.85 -18.95
N LEU A 69 -4.47 7.54 -19.16
CA LEU A 69 -3.84 6.52 -18.33
C LEU A 69 -2.30 6.69 -18.31
N ASP A 70 -1.69 6.82 -19.47
CA ASP A 70 -0.23 7.01 -19.61
C ASP A 70 0.23 8.28 -18.88
N GLY A 71 -0.47 9.40 -19.08
CA GLY A 71 -0.13 10.64 -18.38
C GLY A 71 -0.29 10.58 -16.87
N LEU A 72 -1.27 9.83 -16.37
CA LEU A 72 -1.42 9.56 -14.93
C LEU A 72 -0.30 8.64 -14.41
N GLN A 73 0.08 7.64 -15.18
CA GLN A 73 1.21 6.76 -14.84
C GLN A 73 2.53 7.52 -14.76
N GLU A 74 2.76 8.52 -15.64
CA GLU A 74 3.93 9.40 -15.55
C GLU A 74 3.94 10.21 -14.23
N ILE A 75 2.79 10.74 -13.81
CA ILE A 75 2.64 11.46 -12.54
C ILE A 75 2.93 10.54 -11.36
N LEU A 76 2.35 9.35 -11.34
CA LEU A 76 2.59 8.34 -10.31
C LEU A 76 4.06 7.90 -10.29
N TRP A 77 4.63 7.64 -11.46
CA TRP A 77 6.05 7.29 -11.57
C TRP A 77 6.95 8.37 -10.98
N PHE A 78 6.69 9.64 -11.33
CA PHE A 78 7.45 10.78 -10.78
C PHE A 78 7.32 10.84 -9.26
N TYR A 79 6.11 10.69 -8.73
CA TYR A 79 5.84 10.73 -7.31
C TYR A 79 6.59 9.63 -6.55
N TYR A 80 6.43 8.37 -6.94
CA TYR A 80 7.10 7.24 -6.28
C TYR A 80 8.62 7.28 -6.42
N SER A 81 9.12 7.78 -7.55
CA SER A 81 10.56 7.86 -7.80
C SER A 81 11.25 9.00 -7.05
N ASN A 82 10.53 10.07 -6.69
CA ASN A 82 11.16 11.30 -6.20
C ASN A 82 10.58 11.83 -4.88
N ILE A 83 9.35 11.50 -4.53
CA ILE A 83 8.63 12.19 -3.44
C ILE A 83 8.17 11.24 -2.33
N ALA A 84 7.46 10.15 -2.63
CA ALA A 84 6.76 9.29 -1.66
C ALA A 84 7.60 8.98 -0.41
N PRO A 85 7.31 9.57 0.76
CA PRO A 85 8.08 9.35 1.97
C PRO A 85 7.69 8.06 2.68
N ILE A 86 8.59 7.49 3.47
CA ILE A 86 8.22 6.45 4.43
C ILE A 86 7.50 7.06 5.63
N LYS A 87 6.61 6.29 6.26
CA LYS A 87 6.03 6.68 7.53
C LYS A 87 7.12 6.73 8.62
N PRO A 88 7.02 7.64 9.60
CA PRO A 88 7.99 7.74 10.69
C PRO A 88 8.13 6.41 11.44
N GLY A 89 9.37 6.02 11.76
CA GLY A 89 9.69 4.81 12.52
C GLY A 89 9.78 3.52 11.71
N VAL A 90 9.36 3.51 10.44
CA VAL A 90 9.41 2.31 9.56
C VAL A 90 10.81 1.72 9.47
N LYS A 91 11.82 2.53 9.16
CA LYS A 91 13.18 2.02 8.95
C LYS A 91 13.75 1.35 10.19
N ASP A 92 13.52 1.95 11.37
CA ASP A 92 13.97 1.41 12.66
C ASP A 92 13.26 0.09 12.97
N PHE A 93 11.95 0.02 12.72
CA PHE A 93 11.17 -1.20 12.90
C PHE A 93 11.64 -2.34 11.98
N LEU A 94 11.86 -2.05 10.68
CA LEU A 94 12.37 -3.03 9.73
C LEU A 94 13.78 -3.52 10.10
N ASN A 95 14.65 -2.63 10.61
CA ASN A 95 15.96 -3.00 11.14
C ASN A 95 15.83 -3.99 12.30
N ALA A 96 14.98 -3.70 13.27
CA ALA A 96 14.78 -4.58 14.42
C ALA A 96 14.25 -5.97 14.00
N LEU A 97 13.31 -6.03 13.04
CA LEU A 97 12.83 -7.30 12.48
C LEU A 97 13.94 -8.08 11.78
N ARG A 98 14.78 -7.40 10.99
CA ARG A 98 15.92 -8.02 10.30
C ARG A 98 16.94 -8.59 11.28
N GLU A 99 17.27 -7.85 12.33
CA GLU A 99 18.18 -8.32 13.38
C GLU A 99 17.65 -9.56 14.11
N ASN A 100 16.33 -9.69 14.20
CA ASN A 100 15.65 -10.87 14.74
C ASN A 100 15.52 -12.04 13.74
N GLY A 101 16.00 -11.87 12.50
CA GLY A 101 15.95 -12.90 11.48
C GLY A 101 14.59 -13.07 10.80
N THR A 102 13.70 -12.06 10.92
CA THR A 102 12.38 -12.06 10.26
C THR A 102 12.55 -12.03 8.75
N ARG A 103 11.88 -12.93 8.05
CA ARG A 103 11.75 -12.87 6.60
C ARG A 103 10.60 -11.95 6.22
N MET A 104 10.86 -11.00 5.34
CA MET A 104 9.93 -9.93 5.00
C MET A 104 9.70 -9.86 3.50
N ILE A 105 8.44 -9.67 3.09
CA ILE A 105 8.06 -9.36 1.71
C ILE A 105 7.09 -8.18 1.68
N VAL A 106 7.03 -7.53 0.52
CA VAL A 106 6.00 -6.51 0.24
C VAL A 106 4.95 -7.10 -0.69
N ALA A 107 3.67 -6.82 -0.39
CA ALA A 107 2.52 -7.16 -1.22
C ALA A 107 1.67 -5.91 -1.44
N THR A 108 1.79 -5.29 -2.61
CA THR A 108 1.15 -4.01 -2.93
C THR A 108 0.26 -4.09 -4.17
N ALA A 109 -0.75 -3.20 -4.27
CA ALA A 109 -1.52 -2.99 -5.50
C ALA A 109 -0.73 -2.19 -6.55
N THR A 110 0.26 -1.41 -6.12
CA THR A 110 1.11 -0.58 -7.00
C THR A 110 1.98 -1.45 -7.91
N GLU A 111 2.25 -0.98 -9.12
CA GLU A 111 3.13 -1.66 -10.07
C GLU A 111 4.52 -1.92 -9.46
N ARG A 112 5.03 -3.12 -9.67
CA ARG A 112 6.28 -3.58 -9.04
C ARG A 112 7.46 -2.63 -9.29
N LYS A 113 7.56 -2.08 -10.51
CA LYS A 113 8.64 -1.16 -10.87
C LYS A 113 8.58 0.13 -10.05
N MET A 114 7.38 0.70 -9.87
CA MET A 114 7.15 1.90 -9.05
C MET A 114 7.40 1.60 -7.58
N ALA A 115 6.84 0.49 -7.08
CA ALA A 115 7.02 0.06 -5.69
C ALA A 115 8.50 -0.12 -5.34
N ARG A 116 9.24 -0.88 -6.15
CA ARG A 116 10.68 -1.08 -5.93
C ARG A 116 11.45 0.23 -5.95
N LYS A 117 11.10 1.16 -6.86
CA LYS A 117 11.77 2.47 -6.95
C LYS A 117 11.54 3.33 -5.71
N ALA A 118 10.31 3.34 -5.18
CA ALA A 118 9.98 4.06 -3.95
C ALA A 118 10.71 3.47 -2.74
N LEU A 119 10.74 2.15 -2.61
CA LEU A 119 11.44 1.45 -1.52
C LEU A 119 12.96 1.65 -1.61
N GLU A 120 13.54 1.60 -2.82
CA GLU A 120 14.96 1.88 -3.06
C GLU A 120 15.34 3.31 -2.65
N ARG A 121 14.54 4.32 -3.08
CA ARG A 121 14.77 5.72 -2.76
C ARG A 121 14.74 5.99 -1.25
N ASN A 122 13.87 5.29 -0.53
CA ASN A 122 13.75 5.38 0.92
C ASN A 122 14.76 4.49 1.66
N GLU A 123 15.65 3.79 0.94
CA GLU A 123 16.68 2.90 1.50
C GLU A 123 16.09 1.78 2.37
N ILE A 124 14.93 1.24 1.97
CA ILE A 124 14.27 0.13 2.67
C ILE A 124 14.02 -1.10 1.78
N LEU A 125 14.37 -1.04 0.49
CA LEU A 125 14.18 -2.18 -0.41
C LEU A 125 14.96 -3.42 0.03
N GLU A 126 16.14 -3.23 0.58
CA GLU A 126 17.06 -4.31 1.01
C GLU A 126 16.55 -5.13 2.21
N PHE A 127 15.49 -4.67 2.91
CA PHE A 127 14.89 -5.43 3.99
C PHE A 127 14.00 -6.56 3.51
N PHE A 128 13.55 -6.51 2.25
CA PHE A 128 12.54 -7.41 1.72
C PHE A 128 13.15 -8.45 0.79
N ASP A 129 12.81 -9.73 1.01
CA ASP A 129 13.18 -10.83 0.14
C ASP A 129 12.60 -10.63 -1.28
N GLU A 130 11.37 -10.07 -1.38
CA GLU A 130 10.68 -9.83 -2.64
C GLU A 130 9.59 -8.75 -2.50
N VAL A 131 9.28 -8.10 -3.65
CA VAL A 131 8.17 -7.16 -3.80
C VAL A 131 7.19 -7.72 -4.83
N TYR A 132 5.98 -8.04 -4.38
CA TYR A 132 4.91 -8.56 -5.22
C TYR A 132 3.90 -7.47 -5.54
N SER A 133 3.67 -7.22 -6.83
CA SER A 133 2.54 -6.42 -7.31
C SER A 133 1.33 -7.32 -7.51
N MET A 134 0.29 -7.14 -6.73
CA MET A 134 -0.94 -7.93 -6.84
C MET A 134 -1.64 -7.65 -8.18
N HIS A 135 -1.57 -6.41 -8.64
CA HIS A 135 -2.10 -6.01 -9.95
C HIS A 135 -1.44 -6.79 -11.09
N GLU A 136 -0.10 -6.87 -11.14
CA GLU A 136 0.63 -7.59 -12.19
C GLU A 136 0.41 -9.10 -12.14
N LEU A 137 0.15 -9.65 -10.96
CA LEU A 137 -0.15 -11.07 -10.78
C LEU A 137 -1.62 -11.41 -11.08
N GLY A 138 -2.48 -10.40 -11.28
CA GLY A 138 -3.91 -10.62 -11.50
C GLY A 138 -4.65 -11.18 -10.29
N ILE A 139 -4.15 -10.93 -9.09
CA ILE A 139 -4.74 -11.35 -7.81
C ILE A 139 -5.03 -10.14 -6.93
N HIS A 140 -5.92 -10.27 -5.97
CA HIS A 140 -6.35 -9.15 -5.13
C HIS A 140 -6.29 -9.51 -3.65
N LYS A 141 -5.87 -8.58 -2.80
CA LYS A 141 -5.76 -8.77 -1.35
C LYS A 141 -7.11 -8.92 -0.62
N ASN A 142 -8.23 -8.78 -1.31
CA ASN A 142 -9.56 -9.09 -0.78
C ASN A 142 -9.92 -10.60 -0.87
N ASP A 143 -9.01 -11.42 -1.40
CA ASP A 143 -9.16 -12.87 -1.48
C ASP A 143 -8.14 -13.55 -0.54
N PRO A 144 -8.58 -14.38 0.42
CA PRO A 144 -7.68 -15.14 1.31
C PRO A 144 -6.66 -16.00 0.57
N ALA A 145 -6.99 -16.48 -0.65
CA ALA A 145 -6.05 -17.22 -1.49
C ALA A 145 -4.79 -16.43 -1.84
N THR A 146 -4.84 -15.09 -1.79
CA THR A 146 -3.66 -14.24 -1.96
C THR A 146 -2.63 -14.46 -0.85
N PHE A 147 -3.08 -14.59 0.38
CA PHE A 147 -2.18 -14.84 1.52
C PHE A 147 -1.63 -16.27 1.50
N ASP A 148 -2.41 -17.26 1.04
CA ASP A 148 -1.90 -18.60 0.77
C ASP A 148 -0.80 -18.61 -0.29
N PHE A 149 -1.00 -17.88 -1.40
CA PHE A 149 0.03 -17.70 -2.43
C PHE A 149 1.29 -17.08 -1.86
N LEU A 150 1.18 -15.99 -1.09
CA LEU A 150 2.32 -15.30 -0.48
C LEU A 150 3.05 -16.18 0.54
N ALA A 151 2.31 -16.90 1.39
CA ALA A 151 2.86 -17.86 2.34
C ALA A 151 3.71 -18.94 1.65
N LYS A 152 3.20 -19.49 0.55
CA LYS A 152 3.93 -20.47 -0.29
C LYS A 152 5.20 -19.86 -0.91
N LYS A 153 5.14 -18.61 -1.39
CA LYS A 153 6.32 -17.91 -1.93
C LYS A 153 7.39 -17.67 -0.87
N MET A 154 6.98 -17.33 0.35
CA MET A 154 7.89 -17.19 1.49
C MET A 154 8.39 -18.54 2.01
N LYS A 155 7.78 -19.66 1.62
CA LYS A 155 7.95 -20.97 2.28
C LYS A 155 7.76 -20.85 3.79
N ALA A 156 6.67 -20.18 4.18
CA ALA A 156 6.40 -19.90 5.57
C ALA A 156 5.99 -21.19 6.31
N GLU A 157 6.67 -21.46 7.41
CA GLU A 157 6.37 -22.57 8.33
C GLU A 157 5.96 -22.00 9.68
N GLY A 158 4.65 -21.70 9.83
CA GLY A 158 4.12 -21.15 11.06
C GLY A 158 3.38 -19.83 10.89
N GLU A 159 3.38 -19.01 11.94
CA GLU A 159 2.60 -17.79 12.02
C GLU A 159 3.16 -16.70 11.11
N ILE A 160 2.29 -16.04 10.36
CA ILE A 160 2.61 -14.92 9.46
C ILE A 160 1.96 -13.67 10.02
N TYR A 161 2.73 -12.61 10.15
CA TYR A 161 2.24 -11.28 10.47
C TYR A 161 1.99 -10.47 9.20
N VAL A 162 0.84 -9.83 9.10
CA VAL A 162 0.47 -8.93 8.01
C VAL A 162 0.32 -7.53 8.58
N PHE A 163 1.01 -6.57 7.98
CA PHE A 163 0.94 -5.14 8.29
C PHE A 163 0.16 -4.46 7.18
N GLU A 164 -0.98 -3.85 7.52
CA GLU A 164 -1.98 -3.44 6.53
C GLU A 164 -2.85 -2.29 7.06
N ASP A 165 -3.22 -1.34 6.19
CA ASP A 165 -4.11 -0.23 6.53
C ASP A 165 -5.53 -0.41 5.97
N ALA A 166 -5.71 -1.21 4.91
CA ALA A 166 -6.98 -1.34 4.21
C ALA A 166 -7.87 -2.47 4.76
N LEU A 167 -9.10 -2.15 5.13
CA LEU A 167 -10.05 -3.07 5.76
C LEU A 167 -10.27 -4.37 4.98
N TYR A 168 -10.37 -4.31 3.64
CA TYR A 168 -10.60 -5.51 2.82
C TYR A 168 -9.44 -6.51 2.92
N ALA A 169 -8.21 -6.02 3.00
CA ALA A 169 -7.03 -6.86 3.11
C ALA A 169 -6.84 -7.38 4.55
N VAL A 170 -7.16 -6.56 5.56
CA VAL A 170 -7.21 -6.97 6.96
C VAL A 170 -8.18 -8.15 7.13
N LYS A 171 -9.41 -8.05 6.60
CA LYS A 171 -10.42 -9.13 6.64
C LYS A 171 -9.89 -10.41 6.02
N SER A 172 -9.38 -10.30 4.83
CA SER A 172 -8.89 -11.43 4.03
C SER A 172 -7.67 -12.11 4.67
N ALA A 173 -6.72 -11.33 5.22
CA ALA A 173 -5.57 -11.87 5.96
C ALA A 173 -6.01 -12.62 7.23
N LYS A 174 -6.99 -12.08 7.96
CA LYS A 174 -7.56 -12.75 9.14
C LYS A 174 -8.29 -14.04 8.77
N GLU A 175 -9.05 -14.03 7.69
CA GLU A 175 -9.75 -15.22 7.19
C GLU A 175 -8.77 -16.33 6.80
N TYR A 176 -7.63 -16.00 6.20
CA TYR A 176 -6.55 -16.96 5.94
C TYR A 176 -5.89 -17.49 7.22
N GLY A 177 -5.95 -16.76 8.32
CA GLY A 177 -5.36 -17.14 9.61
C GLY A 177 -4.07 -16.40 9.97
N CYS A 178 -3.75 -15.29 9.31
CA CYS A 178 -2.63 -14.44 9.67
C CYS A 178 -2.88 -13.67 10.99
N LYS A 179 -1.81 -13.29 11.65
CA LYS A 179 -1.81 -12.20 12.63
C LYS A 179 -1.78 -10.87 11.89
N VAL A 180 -2.70 -9.98 12.20
CA VAL A 180 -2.81 -8.71 11.50
C VAL A 180 -2.54 -7.54 12.43
N ILE A 181 -1.62 -6.70 12.01
CA ILE A 181 -1.33 -5.41 12.61
C ILE A 181 -1.94 -4.34 11.71
N GLY A 182 -3.03 -3.74 12.16
CA GLY A 182 -3.67 -2.60 11.46
C GLY A 182 -2.83 -1.34 11.65
N ILE A 183 -2.57 -0.62 10.56
CA ILE A 183 -1.80 0.63 10.57
C ILE A 183 -2.75 1.79 10.28
N GLU A 184 -2.66 2.84 11.09
CA GLU A 184 -3.41 4.08 10.86
C GLU A 184 -3.01 4.72 9.53
N ASP A 185 -4.02 4.98 8.68
CA ASP A 185 -3.90 5.85 7.53
C ASP A 185 -5.18 6.66 7.35
N TYR A 186 -5.05 7.94 6.96
CA TYR A 186 -6.20 8.82 6.79
C TYR A 186 -7.16 8.35 5.69
N SER A 187 -6.64 7.64 4.69
CA SER A 187 -7.45 7.14 3.57
C SER A 187 -8.48 6.09 3.98
N ASN A 188 -8.29 5.47 5.15
CA ASN A 188 -9.18 4.47 5.73
C ASN A 188 -9.85 4.94 7.04
N GLU A 189 -10.04 6.26 7.21
CA GLU A 189 -10.65 6.84 8.42
C GLU A 189 -12.05 6.27 8.71
N ASP A 190 -12.85 6.08 7.68
CA ASP A 190 -14.21 5.52 7.78
C ASP A 190 -14.20 4.05 8.23
N ASP A 191 -13.15 3.30 7.91
CA ASP A 191 -13.00 1.88 8.22
C ASP A 191 -12.24 1.62 9.54
N ARG A 192 -11.67 2.65 10.15
CA ARG A 192 -10.79 2.58 11.33
C ARG A 192 -11.34 1.72 12.46
N GLU A 193 -12.58 1.97 12.87
CA GLU A 193 -13.20 1.25 13.99
C GLU A 193 -13.45 -0.24 13.67
N GLU A 194 -13.66 -0.56 12.40
CA GLU A 194 -13.81 -1.95 11.99
C GLU A 194 -12.45 -2.67 11.94
N ILE A 195 -11.42 -2.00 11.43
CA ILE A 195 -10.03 -2.52 11.45
C ILE A 195 -9.59 -2.80 12.88
N LYS A 196 -9.82 -1.86 13.82
CA LYS A 196 -9.51 -2.05 15.25
C LYS A 196 -10.16 -3.27 15.87
N LYS A 197 -11.36 -3.64 15.44
CA LYS A 197 -12.10 -4.81 15.96
C LYS A 197 -11.55 -6.13 15.42
N ILE A 198 -11.01 -6.13 14.20
CA ILE A 198 -10.61 -7.34 13.47
C ILE A 198 -9.13 -7.65 13.65
N ALA A 199 -8.27 -6.61 13.62
CA ALA A 199 -6.84 -6.76 13.76
C ALA A 199 -6.44 -7.29 15.15
N ASP A 200 -5.34 -8.02 15.23
CA ASP A 200 -4.77 -8.46 16.52
C ASP A 200 -4.17 -7.29 17.30
N PHE A 201 -3.71 -6.26 16.58
CA PHE A 201 -3.29 -4.99 17.13
C PHE A 201 -3.54 -3.89 16.09
N TYR A 202 -3.87 -2.69 16.55
CA TYR A 202 -4.00 -1.50 15.71
C TYR A 202 -3.06 -0.42 16.23
N ALA A 203 -2.26 0.14 15.34
CA ALA A 203 -1.25 1.14 15.67
C ALA A 203 -1.45 2.44 14.90
N GLU A 204 -1.34 3.55 15.59
CA GLU A 204 -1.34 4.90 15.00
C GLU A 204 0.03 5.27 14.42
N ASN A 205 1.09 4.57 14.85
CA ASN A 205 2.45 4.80 14.40
C ASN A 205 3.35 3.59 14.71
N TYR A 206 4.55 3.58 14.14
CA TYR A 206 5.50 2.48 14.30
C TYR A 206 6.12 2.37 15.70
N GLU A 207 6.11 3.42 16.51
CA GLU A 207 6.57 3.33 17.91
C GLU A 207 5.62 2.44 18.73
N GLN A 208 4.30 2.57 18.55
CA GLN A 208 3.33 1.67 19.19
C GLN A 208 3.51 0.21 18.74
N ILE A 209 3.90 -0.03 17.49
CA ILE A 209 4.20 -1.38 17.00
C ILE A 209 5.43 -1.94 17.69
N LYS A 210 6.50 -1.14 17.82
CA LYS A 210 7.72 -1.55 18.51
C LYS A 210 7.44 -1.89 19.97
N GLU A 211 6.66 -1.05 20.67
CA GLU A 211 6.20 -1.32 22.03
C GLU A 211 5.42 -2.62 22.14
N TYR A 212 4.48 -2.87 21.23
CA TYR A 212 3.67 -4.09 21.20
C TYR A 212 4.51 -5.36 21.02
N PHE A 213 5.57 -5.29 20.23
CA PHE A 213 6.49 -6.41 20.00
C PHE A 213 7.67 -6.46 20.97
N GLU A 214 7.85 -5.43 21.80
CA GLU A 214 8.98 -5.29 22.75
C GLU A 214 10.35 -5.26 22.04
N ILE A 215 10.45 -4.46 20.95
CA ILE A 215 11.65 -4.30 20.12
C ILE A 215 12.03 -2.84 19.92
#